data_907df21fb4386d4f28a6758399548263
#
_entry.id   907df21fb4386d4f28a6758399548263
#
_cell.length_a   1.000
_cell.length_b   1.000
_cell.length_c   1.000
_cell.angle_alpha   90.00
_cell.angle_beta   90.00
_cell.angle_gamma   90.00
#
_symmetry.space_group_name_H-M   'P 1'
#
loop_
_entity.id
_entity.type
_entity.pdbx_description
1 polymer ?
#
loop_
_entity_poly.entity_id
_entity_poly.type
_entity_poly.pdbx_seq_one_letter_code
_entity_poly.pdbx_strand_id
1 'polypeptide(L)'
;MCIFLEFSLFLSLNNFMMIKIRAKLMFILLFSVVYVTAQNTPAGTSEMETDPVILNKLEQWKNLKFGLLMHWGSYSQWGIVESWSLCSEDEDWCRRKIKNYADYCREYTKLPNTFNPTRFDPVKWAAAAKFAGMKYVIFTTKHHDGFCMFDTKQTDYSITGPACPYHTDPKANVTKEIFNAFRNNGFWTGAYFSKPDWHCNDYWAEEWATPNRNVNYSIKKYPERWQKYSDFTYNQIQELMSQYGKVDILWLDGGWVDPKNGQDINMPKIAGMARSYQPDLLIVDRTVTGKYENYRTPEQEIPGKLLDYPWETCMTMATSWSYVPGDIYKPANQIIHNLVDIVCKGGNYLLNIGPSPEGEWADTAYARLKEIGDWMQINGDAIYYSRPFSPYKSGKVCFTAGPDGDIFLIFLADAGEFRIPAIIEVNGFQPREGSEITLLGENGELKWKKGQDGGFIIEVPVELQKNPPCKHAWTFKIASE
;
A
#
# COMPACT_ATOMS: atom_id res chain seq x y z
N MET A 1 -24.57 -21.19 -61.56
CA MET A 1 -24.18 -22.17 -60.55
C MET A 1 -22.94 -21.78 -59.71
N CYS A 2 -22.41 -20.55 -59.88
CA CYS A 2 -21.24 -20.07 -59.13
C CYS A 2 -21.54 -19.06 -57.99
N ILE A 3 -22.75 -18.53 -57.91
CA ILE A 3 -23.11 -17.47 -56.93
C ILE A 3 -23.56 -18.03 -55.57
N PHE A 4 -24.03 -19.28 -55.54
CA PHE A 4 -24.48 -19.93 -54.28
C PHE A 4 -23.37 -20.53 -53.43
N LEU A 5 -22.17 -20.75 -53.94
CA LEU A 5 -21.04 -21.29 -53.18
C LEU A 5 -20.27 -20.21 -52.35
N GLU A 6 -20.23 -18.97 -52.80
CA GLU A 6 -19.56 -17.87 -52.06
C GLU A 6 -20.35 -17.43 -50.87
N PHE A 7 -21.68 -17.47 -50.90
CA PHE A 7 -22.52 -17.08 -49.74
C PHE A 7 -22.48 -18.09 -48.60
N SER A 8 -22.29 -19.35 -48.89
CA SER A 8 -22.16 -20.42 -47.88
C SER A 8 -20.82 -20.35 -47.15
N LEU A 9 -19.72 -19.95 -47.84
CA LEU A 9 -18.40 -19.79 -47.22
C LEU A 9 -18.32 -18.55 -46.32
N PHE A 10 -18.99 -17.47 -46.70
CA PHE A 10 -19.01 -16.21 -45.92
C PHE A 10 -19.81 -16.36 -44.61
N LEU A 11 -20.89 -17.09 -44.61
CA LEU A 11 -21.67 -17.45 -43.40
C LEU A 11 -20.92 -18.40 -42.46
N SER A 12 -20.14 -19.34 -43.01
CA SER A 12 -19.32 -20.26 -42.22
C SER A 12 -18.16 -19.57 -41.54
N LEU A 13 -17.48 -18.64 -42.23
CA LEU A 13 -16.36 -17.85 -41.67
C LEU A 13 -16.81 -16.87 -40.55
N ASN A 14 -17.97 -16.23 -40.73
CA ASN A 14 -18.52 -15.34 -39.68
C ASN A 14 -18.99 -16.10 -38.44
N ASN A 15 -19.57 -17.29 -38.59
CA ASN A 15 -19.92 -18.13 -37.44
C ASN A 15 -18.69 -18.66 -36.69
N PHE A 16 -17.59 -18.97 -37.37
CA PHE A 16 -16.35 -19.41 -36.73
C PHE A 16 -15.64 -18.28 -35.99
N MET A 17 -15.72 -17.05 -36.52
CA MET A 17 -15.16 -15.86 -35.86
C MET A 17 -15.99 -15.42 -34.64
N MET A 18 -17.31 -15.51 -34.73
CA MET A 18 -18.22 -15.24 -33.61
C MET A 18 -18.12 -16.27 -32.48
N ILE A 19 -17.86 -17.53 -32.80
CA ILE A 19 -17.62 -18.59 -31.81
C ILE A 19 -16.28 -18.37 -31.10
N LYS A 20 -15.21 -17.94 -31.80
CA LYS A 20 -13.92 -17.60 -31.19
C LYS A 20 -13.99 -16.34 -30.31
N ILE A 21 -14.80 -15.34 -30.68
CA ILE A 21 -15.00 -14.12 -29.86
C ILE A 21 -15.84 -14.45 -28.62
N ARG A 22 -16.88 -15.29 -28.74
CA ARG A 22 -17.67 -15.74 -27.57
C ARG A 22 -16.86 -16.65 -26.63
N ALA A 23 -15.99 -17.50 -27.15
CA ALA A 23 -15.10 -18.32 -26.35
C ALA A 23 -14.04 -17.47 -25.62
N LYS A 24 -13.47 -16.42 -26.27
CA LYS A 24 -12.54 -15.48 -25.60
C LYS A 24 -13.24 -14.62 -24.55
N LEU A 25 -14.45 -14.15 -24.80
CA LEU A 25 -15.24 -13.39 -23.81
C LEU A 25 -15.68 -14.26 -22.63
N MET A 26 -16.02 -15.54 -22.87
CA MET A 26 -16.35 -16.49 -21.80
C MET A 26 -15.12 -16.91 -20.99
N PHE A 27 -13.92 -16.96 -21.60
CA PHE A 27 -12.66 -17.21 -20.89
C PHE A 27 -12.22 -16.00 -20.05
N ILE A 28 -12.45 -14.77 -20.52
CA ILE A 28 -12.17 -13.54 -19.76
C ILE A 28 -13.16 -13.39 -18.59
N LEU A 29 -14.43 -13.80 -18.74
CA LEU A 29 -15.42 -13.82 -17.66
C LEU A 29 -15.18 -14.95 -16.65
N LEU A 30 -14.60 -16.08 -17.04
CA LEU A 30 -14.24 -17.18 -16.14
C LEU A 30 -12.95 -16.87 -15.35
N PHE A 31 -12.00 -16.11 -15.92
CA PHE A 31 -10.79 -15.69 -15.18
C PHE A 31 -11.07 -14.55 -14.22
N SER A 32 -12.01 -13.65 -14.51
CA SER A 32 -12.41 -12.60 -13.56
C SER A 32 -13.23 -13.12 -12.36
N VAL A 33 -13.86 -14.30 -12.49
CA VAL A 33 -14.63 -14.93 -11.40
C VAL A 33 -13.74 -15.77 -10.47
N VAL A 34 -12.57 -16.28 -10.96
CA VAL A 34 -11.67 -17.09 -10.13
C VAL A 34 -10.79 -16.25 -9.21
N TYR A 35 -10.54 -14.97 -9.52
CA TYR A 35 -9.79 -14.07 -8.61
C TYR A 35 -10.62 -13.50 -7.46
N VAL A 36 -11.96 -13.48 -7.55
CA VAL A 36 -12.83 -12.94 -6.48
C VAL A 36 -13.14 -13.96 -5.37
N THR A 37 -12.83 -15.25 -5.58
CA THR A 37 -13.15 -16.29 -4.58
C THR A 37 -12.04 -16.66 -3.61
N ALA A 38 -10.84 -16.10 -3.75
CA ALA A 38 -9.70 -16.43 -2.88
C ALA A 38 -9.64 -15.62 -1.56
N GLN A 39 -10.49 -14.60 -1.36
CA GLN A 39 -10.46 -13.78 -0.15
C GLN A 39 -11.72 -13.88 0.74
N ASN A 40 -12.71 -14.71 0.39
CA ASN A 40 -13.89 -14.96 1.23
C ASN A 40 -13.81 -16.33 1.93
N THR A 41 -12.67 -16.71 2.52
CA THR A 41 -12.67 -17.81 3.49
C THR A 41 -13.27 -17.27 4.79
N PRO A 42 -14.31 -17.90 5.35
CA PRO A 42 -14.77 -17.54 6.68
C PRO A 42 -13.59 -17.64 7.62
N ALA A 43 -13.43 -16.62 8.48
CA ALA A 43 -12.42 -16.61 9.51
C ALA A 43 -12.46 -17.94 10.27
N GLY A 44 -11.49 -18.80 9.99
CA GLY A 44 -11.17 -19.87 10.93
C GLY A 44 -10.90 -19.19 12.26
N THR A 45 -11.22 -19.84 13.38
CA THR A 45 -10.99 -19.37 14.75
C THR A 45 -9.49 -19.23 15.01
N SER A 46 -8.84 -18.27 14.36
CA SER A 46 -7.49 -17.86 14.70
C SER A 46 -7.57 -16.96 15.91
N GLU A 47 -6.75 -17.22 16.92
CA GLU A 47 -6.64 -16.35 18.08
C GLU A 47 -6.48 -14.90 17.62
N MET A 48 -7.39 -14.04 18.06
CA MET A 48 -7.27 -12.60 17.84
C MET A 48 -6.25 -12.03 18.82
N GLU A 49 -5.67 -10.88 18.48
CA GLU A 49 -4.83 -10.14 19.42
C GLU A 49 -5.66 -9.72 20.65
N THR A 50 -5.12 -9.98 21.85
CA THR A 50 -5.80 -9.67 23.12
C THR A 50 -4.95 -8.83 24.06
N ASP A 51 -3.69 -8.57 23.70
CA ASP A 51 -2.81 -7.73 24.52
C ASP A 51 -3.31 -6.27 24.51
N PRO A 52 -3.67 -5.71 25.68
CA PRO A 52 -4.21 -4.36 25.76
C PRO A 52 -3.22 -3.28 25.29
N VAL A 53 -1.92 -3.51 25.36
CA VAL A 53 -0.89 -2.58 24.86
C VAL A 53 -0.96 -2.53 23.34
N ILE A 54 -1.07 -3.67 22.69
CA ILE A 54 -1.17 -3.77 21.23
C ILE A 54 -2.51 -3.25 20.73
N LEU A 55 -3.61 -3.57 21.41
CA LEU A 55 -4.94 -3.07 21.07
C LEU A 55 -5.01 -1.54 21.18
N ASN A 56 -4.41 -0.93 22.21
CA ASN A 56 -4.33 0.50 22.35
C ASN A 56 -3.47 1.14 21.23
N LYS A 57 -2.33 0.52 20.89
CA LYS A 57 -1.48 0.96 19.78
C LYS A 57 -2.23 0.89 18.44
N LEU A 58 -3.05 -0.14 18.24
CA LEU A 58 -3.87 -0.32 17.06
C LEU A 58 -4.94 0.78 16.92
N GLU A 59 -5.58 1.19 18.04
CA GLU A 59 -6.50 2.32 18.04
C GLU A 59 -5.80 3.64 17.68
N GLN A 60 -4.59 3.86 18.20
CA GLN A 60 -3.78 5.02 17.82
C GLN A 60 -3.42 4.99 16.33
N TRP A 61 -3.05 3.82 15.80
CA TRP A 61 -2.74 3.64 14.38
C TRP A 61 -3.95 3.95 13.48
N LYS A 62 -5.18 3.57 13.88
CA LYS A 62 -6.41 3.90 13.15
C LYS A 62 -6.63 5.42 13.01
N ASN A 63 -6.02 6.24 13.86
CA ASN A 63 -6.12 7.70 13.80
C ASN A 63 -5.17 8.33 12.78
N LEU A 64 -4.14 7.62 12.35
CA LEU A 64 -3.09 8.14 11.45
C LEU A 64 -3.57 8.31 10.01
N LYS A 65 -4.44 7.44 9.54
CA LYS A 65 -5.15 7.44 8.27
C LYS A 65 -4.32 7.40 6.99
N PHE A 66 -3.16 8.07 6.94
CA PHE A 66 -2.37 8.22 5.73
C PHE A 66 -0.89 7.96 6.00
N GLY A 67 -0.32 7.01 5.27
CA GLY A 67 1.08 6.58 5.36
C GLY A 67 1.79 6.55 4.03
N LEU A 68 3.12 6.51 4.10
CA LEU A 68 4.03 6.34 2.98
C LEU A 68 4.61 4.92 2.99
N LEU A 69 4.54 4.24 1.85
CA LEU A 69 5.33 3.03 1.59
C LEU A 69 6.43 3.36 0.59
N MET A 70 7.61 2.78 0.75
CA MET A 70 8.70 2.96 -0.21
C MET A 70 9.28 1.61 -0.60
N HIS A 71 9.13 1.25 -1.90
CA HIS A 71 9.83 0.11 -2.51
C HIS A 71 11.12 0.59 -3.13
N TRP A 72 12.25 0.28 -2.49
CA TRP A 72 13.56 0.68 -2.95
C TRP A 72 14.62 -0.39 -2.67
N GLY A 73 15.42 -0.67 -3.68
CA GLY A 73 16.49 -1.66 -3.63
C GLY A 73 17.34 -1.61 -4.89
N SER A 74 18.29 -2.53 -5.03
CA SER A 74 19.20 -2.59 -6.17
C SER A 74 18.47 -2.77 -7.52
N TYR A 75 17.28 -3.35 -7.52
CA TYR A 75 16.39 -3.53 -8.69
C TYR A 75 15.96 -2.21 -9.35
N SER A 76 15.97 -1.10 -8.62
CA SER A 76 15.62 0.21 -9.18
C SER A 76 16.57 0.63 -10.33
N GLN A 77 17.80 0.12 -10.37
CA GLN A 77 18.77 0.37 -11.44
C GLN A 77 18.31 -0.19 -12.80
N TRP A 78 17.56 -1.28 -12.78
CA TRP A 78 17.00 -1.85 -14.00
C TRP A 78 15.64 -1.28 -14.38
N GLY A 79 15.01 -0.54 -13.49
CA GLY A 79 13.68 0.01 -13.72
C GLY A 79 12.67 -1.10 -14.00
N ILE A 80 12.70 -2.14 -13.20
CA ILE A 80 11.84 -3.33 -13.29
C ILE A 80 10.98 -3.43 -12.04
N VAL A 81 9.98 -4.29 -12.14
CA VAL A 81 9.16 -4.67 -11.01
C VAL A 81 10.06 -5.39 -9.97
N GLU A 82 10.14 -4.88 -8.80
CA GLU A 82 10.98 -5.27 -7.65
C GLU A 82 11.77 -6.59 -7.88
N SER A 83 11.74 -7.51 -6.92
CA SER A 83 12.39 -8.83 -7.00
C SER A 83 11.69 -9.84 -7.91
N TRP A 84 10.43 -9.60 -8.33
CA TRP A 84 9.59 -10.62 -8.96
C TRP A 84 10.17 -11.20 -10.25
N SER A 85 11.03 -10.44 -10.92
CA SER A 85 11.75 -10.93 -12.09
C SER A 85 12.70 -12.10 -11.79
N LEU A 86 13.06 -12.34 -10.53
CA LEU A 86 13.83 -13.53 -10.09
C LEU A 86 12.94 -14.76 -9.91
N CYS A 87 11.64 -14.60 -9.72
CA CYS A 87 10.72 -15.73 -9.64
C CYS A 87 10.65 -16.43 -11.00
N SER A 88 10.71 -17.77 -11.03
CA SER A 88 10.66 -18.54 -12.27
C SER A 88 9.26 -18.56 -12.91
N GLU A 89 8.22 -18.22 -12.18
CA GLU A 89 6.87 -18.04 -12.71
C GLU A 89 6.86 -16.90 -13.72
N ASP A 90 6.32 -17.14 -14.91
CA ASP A 90 6.16 -16.11 -15.93
C ASP A 90 4.83 -15.39 -15.71
N GLU A 91 4.93 -14.22 -15.13
CA GLU A 91 3.84 -13.26 -15.05
C GLU A 91 3.96 -12.26 -16.20
N ASP A 92 2.86 -11.85 -16.82
CA ASP A 92 2.85 -10.97 -18.00
C ASP A 92 3.56 -9.62 -17.73
N TRP A 93 3.53 -9.17 -16.48
CA TRP A 93 4.17 -7.94 -16.02
C TRP A 93 5.65 -8.11 -15.63
N CYS A 94 6.18 -9.34 -15.61
CA CYS A 94 7.54 -9.67 -15.17
C CYS A 94 8.46 -10.03 -16.36
N ARG A 95 8.67 -9.05 -17.25
CA ARG A 95 9.49 -9.26 -18.46
C ARG A 95 10.97 -9.18 -18.18
N ARG A 96 11.73 -10.26 -18.51
CA ARG A 96 13.18 -10.30 -18.40
C ARG A 96 13.83 -9.83 -19.70
N LYS A 97 14.79 -8.89 -19.58
CA LYS A 97 15.59 -8.43 -20.75
C LYS A 97 16.58 -9.49 -21.21
N ILE A 98 17.10 -10.33 -20.30
CA ILE A 98 17.98 -11.47 -20.60
C ILE A 98 17.13 -12.70 -20.67
N LYS A 99 17.10 -13.37 -21.85
CA LYS A 99 16.22 -14.50 -22.11
C LYS A 99 16.60 -15.77 -21.34
N ASN A 100 17.92 -16.02 -21.17
CA ASN A 100 18.38 -17.16 -20.38
C ASN A 100 18.16 -16.85 -18.90
N TYR A 101 17.37 -17.64 -18.21
CA TYR A 101 17.01 -17.41 -16.82
C TYR A 101 18.20 -17.47 -15.86
N ALA A 102 19.10 -18.44 -16.04
CA ALA A 102 20.29 -18.56 -15.19
C ALA A 102 21.24 -17.36 -15.38
N ASP A 103 21.40 -16.89 -16.62
CA ASP A 103 22.16 -15.67 -16.91
C ASP A 103 21.50 -14.45 -16.30
N TYR A 104 20.16 -14.36 -16.38
CA TYR A 104 19.40 -13.30 -15.77
C TYR A 104 19.64 -13.22 -14.26
N CYS A 105 19.48 -14.34 -13.55
CA CYS A 105 19.72 -14.41 -12.11
C CYS A 105 21.15 -14.02 -11.74
N ARG A 106 22.16 -14.48 -12.48
CA ARG A 106 23.56 -14.10 -12.26
C ARG A 106 23.81 -12.61 -12.44
N GLU A 107 23.21 -11.99 -13.45
CA GLU A 107 23.39 -10.54 -13.67
C GLU A 107 22.57 -9.73 -12.64
N TYR A 108 21.38 -10.20 -12.23
CA TYR A 108 20.60 -9.56 -11.20
C TYR A 108 21.35 -9.51 -9.85
N THR A 109 21.94 -10.61 -9.43
CA THR A 109 22.70 -10.69 -8.16
C THR A 109 23.94 -9.79 -8.13
N LYS A 110 24.38 -9.26 -9.28
CA LYS A 110 25.47 -8.27 -9.37
C LYS A 110 24.99 -6.83 -9.24
N LEU A 111 23.67 -6.56 -9.21
CA LEU A 111 23.14 -5.20 -9.11
C LEU A 111 23.71 -4.41 -7.92
N PRO A 112 23.93 -4.99 -6.74
CA PRO A 112 24.58 -4.28 -5.64
C PRO A 112 25.96 -3.70 -5.99
N ASN A 113 26.72 -4.34 -6.88
CA ASN A 113 28.08 -3.92 -7.24
C ASN A 113 28.15 -2.54 -7.94
N THR A 114 27.00 -2.04 -8.41
CA THR A 114 26.88 -0.73 -9.07
C THR A 114 25.87 0.18 -8.36
N PHE A 115 25.23 -0.30 -7.30
CA PHE A 115 24.22 0.48 -6.59
C PHE A 115 24.86 1.57 -5.74
N ASN A 116 24.70 2.83 -6.15
CA ASN A 116 25.37 3.98 -5.53
C ASN A 116 24.43 5.21 -5.48
N PRO A 117 23.50 5.28 -4.53
CA PRO A 117 22.48 6.32 -4.47
C PRO A 117 23.01 7.66 -3.91
N THR A 118 23.86 8.34 -4.65
CA THR A 118 24.58 9.57 -4.23
C THR A 118 23.66 10.80 -4.03
N ARG A 119 22.39 10.73 -4.46
CA ARG A 119 21.39 11.80 -4.26
C ARG A 119 20.42 11.51 -3.12
N PHE A 120 20.68 10.48 -2.34
CA PHE A 120 19.85 10.08 -1.22
C PHE A 120 19.74 11.17 -0.15
N ASP A 121 18.54 11.70 0.01
CA ASP A 121 18.21 12.72 1.01
C ASP A 121 16.89 12.38 1.73
N PRO A 122 16.97 11.61 2.84
CA PRO A 122 15.80 11.22 3.60
C PRO A 122 15.11 12.39 4.32
N VAL A 123 15.82 13.51 4.55
CA VAL A 123 15.24 14.72 5.17
C VAL A 123 14.27 15.38 4.19
N LYS A 124 14.68 15.49 2.92
CA LYS A 124 13.82 16.01 1.84
C LYS A 124 12.56 15.13 1.68
N TRP A 125 12.71 13.80 1.72
CA TRP A 125 11.58 12.89 1.65
C TRP A 125 10.62 13.04 2.82
N ALA A 126 11.15 13.07 4.05
CA ALA A 126 10.33 13.24 5.25
C ALA A 126 9.57 14.58 5.25
N ALA A 127 10.22 15.66 4.80
CA ALA A 127 9.58 16.97 4.68
C ALA A 127 8.42 16.96 3.66
N ALA A 128 8.62 16.37 2.48
CA ALA A 128 7.58 16.27 1.46
C ALA A 128 6.40 15.39 1.90
N ALA A 129 6.68 14.24 2.53
CA ALA A 129 5.66 13.37 3.08
C ALA A 129 4.86 14.03 4.22
N LYS A 130 5.55 14.79 5.10
CA LYS A 130 4.91 15.56 6.16
C LYS A 130 3.99 16.66 5.62
N PHE A 131 4.45 17.38 4.60
CA PHE A 131 3.63 18.39 3.92
C PHE A 131 2.37 17.76 3.31
N ALA A 132 2.51 16.58 2.68
CA ALA A 132 1.36 15.82 2.14
C ALA A 132 0.39 15.32 3.22
N GLY A 133 0.73 15.45 4.50
CA GLY A 133 -0.11 15.02 5.62
C GLY A 133 0.08 13.56 6.03
N MET A 134 1.10 12.87 5.55
CA MET A 134 1.39 11.49 5.97
C MET A 134 1.87 11.44 7.41
N LYS A 135 1.54 10.37 8.14
CA LYS A 135 1.80 10.22 9.59
C LYS A 135 2.69 9.04 9.94
N TYR A 136 2.89 8.10 9.05
CA TYR A 136 3.78 6.95 9.24
C TYR A 136 4.46 6.59 7.93
N VAL A 137 5.60 5.94 8.03
CA VAL A 137 6.37 5.44 6.89
C VAL A 137 6.64 3.96 7.07
N ILE A 138 6.47 3.18 6.01
CA ILE A 138 6.90 1.78 5.91
C ILE A 138 7.95 1.71 4.82
N PHE A 139 9.15 1.25 5.17
CA PHE A 139 10.27 1.17 4.24
C PHE A 139 10.65 -0.28 3.97
N THR A 140 10.90 -0.65 2.71
CA THR A 140 11.40 -1.98 2.32
C THR A 140 12.83 -2.17 2.80
N THR A 141 13.00 -2.65 4.04
CA THR A 141 14.32 -2.95 4.59
C THR A 141 14.97 -4.12 3.87
N LYS A 142 14.18 -5.08 3.41
CA LYS A 142 14.57 -6.20 2.55
C LYS A 142 13.36 -6.66 1.73
N HIS A 143 13.48 -6.73 0.39
CA HIS A 143 12.48 -7.34 -0.49
C HIS A 143 12.82 -8.83 -0.74
N HIS A 144 12.06 -9.54 -1.57
CA HIS A 144 12.22 -10.99 -1.79
C HIS A 144 13.58 -11.39 -2.39
N ASP A 145 14.30 -10.46 -3.06
CA ASP A 145 15.65 -10.69 -3.60
C ASP A 145 16.73 -10.81 -2.52
N GLY A 146 16.38 -10.59 -1.25
CA GLY A 146 17.30 -10.70 -0.14
C GLY A 146 18.27 -9.53 0.02
N PHE A 147 18.26 -8.52 -0.89
CA PHE A 147 19.15 -7.37 -0.75
C PHE A 147 18.71 -6.50 0.42
N CYS A 148 19.60 -6.41 1.43
CA CYS A 148 19.32 -5.68 2.66
C CYS A 148 19.65 -4.19 2.51
N MET A 149 18.64 -3.33 2.66
CA MET A 149 18.79 -1.87 2.71
C MET A 149 19.16 -1.37 4.12
N PHE A 150 19.68 -2.26 4.96
CA PHE A 150 20.09 -2.01 6.34
C PHE A 150 21.40 -2.73 6.65
N ASP A 151 22.07 -2.30 7.70
CA ASP A 151 23.28 -2.95 8.20
C ASP A 151 22.91 -4.25 8.92
N THR A 152 23.41 -5.37 8.39
CA THR A 152 23.16 -6.72 8.94
C THR A 152 24.45 -7.51 9.02
N LYS A 153 24.56 -8.35 10.04
CA LYS A 153 25.67 -9.29 10.21
C LYS A 153 25.39 -10.67 9.61
N GLN A 154 24.19 -10.85 9.06
CA GLN A 154 23.73 -12.15 8.59
C GLN A 154 24.16 -12.43 7.15
N THR A 155 24.44 -11.39 6.36
CA THR A 155 24.86 -11.49 4.96
C THR A 155 25.61 -10.23 4.52
N ASP A 156 26.55 -10.40 3.58
CA ASP A 156 27.20 -9.29 2.87
C ASP A 156 26.36 -8.75 1.70
N TYR A 157 25.23 -9.40 1.38
CA TYR A 157 24.32 -8.95 0.32
C TYR A 157 23.45 -7.81 0.83
N SER A 158 24.09 -6.66 1.03
CA SER A 158 23.48 -5.47 1.63
C SER A 158 24.08 -4.18 1.08
N ILE A 159 23.40 -3.08 1.28
CA ILE A 159 23.88 -1.73 0.90
C ILE A 159 25.11 -1.32 1.70
N THR A 160 25.32 -1.88 2.89
CA THR A 160 26.51 -1.70 3.72
C THR A 160 27.57 -2.77 3.48
N GLY A 161 27.27 -3.76 2.65
CA GLY A 161 28.21 -4.84 2.30
C GLY A 161 29.31 -4.36 1.36
N PRO A 162 30.50 -5.02 1.41
CA PRO A 162 31.70 -4.55 0.70
C PRO A 162 31.58 -4.55 -0.82
N ALA A 163 30.63 -5.28 -1.39
CA ALA A 163 30.37 -5.31 -2.83
C ALA A 163 29.60 -4.07 -3.31
N CYS A 164 28.87 -3.37 -2.43
CA CYS A 164 28.10 -2.20 -2.77
C CYS A 164 28.98 -0.94 -2.69
N PRO A 165 29.14 -0.14 -3.76
CA PRO A 165 29.98 1.07 -3.73
C PRO A 165 29.56 2.08 -2.66
N TYR A 166 28.26 2.12 -2.34
CA TYR A 166 27.69 3.03 -1.35
C TYR A 166 28.09 2.68 0.09
N HIS A 167 28.65 1.49 0.36
CA HIS A 167 28.99 1.05 1.72
C HIS A 167 29.95 1.98 2.48
N THR A 168 30.73 2.81 1.76
CA THR A 168 31.66 3.78 2.37
C THR A 168 31.04 5.15 2.66
N ASP A 169 29.81 5.39 2.19
CA ASP A 169 29.10 6.64 2.46
C ASP A 169 28.64 6.70 3.93
N PRO A 170 28.78 7.83 4.62
CA PRO A 170 28.27 7.97 5.99
C PRO A 170 26.79 7.63 6.16
N LYS A 171 25.99 7.73 5.08
CA LYS A 171 24.57 7.38 5.04
C LYS A 171 24.30 5.97 4.51
N ALA A 172 25.32 5.11 4.41
CA ALA A 172 25.16 3.78 3.82
C ALA A 172 24.09 2.92 4.50
N ASN A 173 23.88 3.08 5.80
CA ASN A 173 22.76 2.45 6.49
C ASN A 173 21.45 3.23 6.23
N VAL A 174 20.93 3.12 5.00
CA VAL A 174 19.79 3.94 4.55
C VAL A 174 18.53 3.74 5.39
N THR A 175 18.28 2.53 5.90
CA THR A 175 17.15 2.28 6.82
C THR A 175 17.26 3.13 8.08
N LYS A 176 18.45 3.22 8.67
CA LYS A 176 18.71 4.05 9.86
C LYS A 176 18.47 5.53 9.56
N GLU A 177 18.98 6.00 8.43
CA GLU A 177 18.84 7.40 8.00
C GLU A 177 17.37 7.75 7.71
N ILE A 178 16.63 6.88 7.01
CA ILE A 178 15.19 7.06 6.78
C ILE A 178 14.43 7.11 8.10
N PHE A 179 14.63 6.11 8.98
CA PHE A 179 13.89 6.06 10.25
C PHE A 179 14.20 7.28 11.12
N ASN A 180 15.45 7.75 11.16
CA ASN A 180 15.80 8.94 11.90
C ASN A 180 15.14 10.21 11.32
N ALA A 181 15.23 10.42 10.00
CA ALA A 181 14.65 11.58 9.33
C ALA A 181 13.13 11.65 9.53
N PHE A 182 12.44 10.53 9.38
CA PHE A 182 10.98 10.47 9.53
C PHE A 182 10.56 10.63 11.00
N ARG A 183 11.21 9.97 11.96
CA ARG A 183 10.94 10.17 13.40
C ARG A 183 11.14 11.61 13.84
N ASN A 184 12.21 12.27 13.39
CA ASN A 184 12.47 13.68 13.68
C ASN A 184 11.37 14.59 13.09
N ASN A 185 10.58 14.11 12.16
CA ASN A 185 9.41 14.80 11.61
C ASN A 185 8.07 14.35 12.23
N GLY A 186 8.10 13.51 13.28
CA GLY A 186 6.92 13.06 14.02
C GLY A 186 6.18 11.86 13.39
N PHE A 187 6.82 11.12 12.48
CA PHE A 187 6.24 9.91 11.88
C PHE A 187 6.44 8.68 12.77
N TRP A 188 5.47 7.76 12.70
CA TRP A 188 5.74 6.39 13.07
C TRP A 188 6.58 5.71 11.99
N THR A 189 7.47 4.82 12.42
CA THR A 189 8.35 4.08 11.51
C THR A 189 7.99 2.61 11.46
N GLY A 190 7.96 2.05 10.25
CA GLY A 190 7.66 0.66 9.99
C GLY A 190 8.72 0.01 9.12
N ALA A 191 9.13 -1.18 9.50
CA ALA A 191 10.02 -2.03 8.71
C ALA A 191 9.18 -3.00 7.88
N TYR A 192 9.13 -2.77 6.56
CA TYR A 192 8.74 -3.85 5.66
C TYR A 192 9.90 -4.85 5.60
N PHE A 193 9.58 -6.10 5.78
CA PHE A 193 10.55 -7.18 5.70
C PHE A 193 9.93 -8.37 4.96
N SER A 194 10.58 -8.82 3.91
CA SER A 194 10.19 -10.02 3.18
C SER A 194 10.50 -11.27 3.98
N LYS A 195 9.49 -12.12 4.23
CA LYS A 195 9.68 -13.43 4.85
C LYS A 195 10.46 -14.41 3.95
N PRO A 196 10.16 -14.52 2.64
CA PRO A 196 11.02 -15.25 1.70
C PRO A 196 12.30 -14.49 1.38
N ASP A 197 13.35 -15.20 1.00
CA ASP A 197 14.62 -14.64 0.57
C ASP A 197 15.20 -15.49 -0.56
N TRP A 198 15.10 -14.98 -1.79
CA TRP A 198 15.49 -15.70 -3.00
C TRP A 198 17.01 -15.65 -3.28
N HIS A 199 17.77 -14.95 -2.45
CA HIS A 199 19.23 -14.97 -2.47
C HIS A 199 19.82 -15.92 -1.41
N CYS A 200 19.09 -16.14 -0.31
CA CYS A 200 19.54 -17.01 0.77
C CYS A 200 19.54 -18.48 0.32
N ASN A 201 20.72 -19.13 0.37
CA ASN A 201 20.88 -20.50 -0.07
C ASN A 201 20.11 -21.52 0.81
N ASP A 202 19.74 -21.13 2.03
CA ASP A 202 18.87 -21.94 2.88
C ASP A 202 17.38 -21.78 2.59
N TYR A 203 16.98 -20.83 1.73
CA TYR A 203 15.61 -20.71 1.17
C TYR A 203 15.54 -21.27 -0.26
N TRP A 204 16.38 -20.73 -1.16
CA TRP A 204 16.57 -21.26 -2.53
C TRP A 204 17.96 -21.91 -2.62
N ALA A 205 17.98 -23.23 -2.50
CA ALA A 205 19.21 -24.00 -2.58
C ALA A 205 19.81 -23.91 -3.98
N GLU A 206 21.08 -23.51 -4.08
CA GLU A 206 21.80 -23.27 -5.31
C GLU A 206 21.89 -24.53 -6.18
N GLU A 207 21.99 -25.70 -5.54
CA GLU A 207 22.09 -27.01 -6.19
C GLU A 207 20.79 -27.53 -6.83
N TRP A 208 19.63 -26.86 -6.58
CA TRP A 208 18.34 -27.28 -7.14
C TRP A 208 17.70 -26.17 -7.98
N ALA A 209 16.92 -26.58 -8.98
CA ALA A 209 16.15 -25.65 -9.77
C ALA A 209 15.16 -24.88 -8.91
N THR A 210 15.01 -23.59 -9.20
CA THR A 210 14.04 -22.71 -8.54
C THR A 210 12.69 -22.85 -9.23
N PRO A 211 11.69 -23.54 -8.63
CA PRO A 211 10.42 -23.80 -9.32
C PRO A 211 9.48 -22.59 -9.34
N ASN A 212 9.45 -21.81 -8.26
CA ASN A 212 8.58 -20.65 -8.09
C ASN A 212 8.99 -19.86 -6.84
N ARG A 213 8.06 -19.03 -6.28
CA ARG A 213 8.28 -18.21 -5.07
C ARG A 213 8.57 -19.00 -3.79
N ASN A 214 8.23 -20.28 -3.73
CA ASN A 214 8.43 -21.11 -2.55
C ASN A 214 9.86 -21.65 -2.45
N VAL A 215 10.17 -22.30 -1.33
CA VAL A 215 11.41 -23.06 -1.17
C VAL A 215 11.53 -24.13 -2.24
N ASN A 216 12.73 -24.37 -2.74
CA ASN A 216 12.98 -25.30 -3.85
C ASN A 216 13.41 -26.70 -3.38
N TYR A 217 13.16 -27.03 -2.12
CA TYR A 217 13.44 -28.33 -1.52
C TYR A 217 12.34 -28.78 -0.55
N SER A 218 12.37 -30.05 -0.16
CA SER A 218 11.46 -30.56 0.85
C SER A 218 11.95 -30.25 2.27
N ILE A 219 11.27 -29.35 2.97
CA ILE A 219 11.57 -28.99 4.37
C ILE A 219 11.55 -30.23 5.27
N LYS A 220 10.62 -31.17 5.05
CA LYS A 220 10.55 -32.44 5.82
C LYS A 220 11.82 -33.31 5.64
N LYS A 221 12.45 -33.25 4.47
CA LYS A 221 13.65 -34.01 4.15
C LYS A 221 14.92 -33.31 4.65
N TYR A 222 14.91 -31.99 4.68
CA TYR A 222 16.05 -31.15 5.06
C TYR A 222 15.66 -30.12 6.13
N PRO A 223 15.18 -30.56 7.32
CA PRO A 223 14.68 -29.65 8.36
C PRO A 223 15.77 -28.74 8.92
N GLU A 224 17.03 -29.19 8.94
CA GLU A 224 18.17 -28.40 9.41
C GLU A 224 18.45 -27.18 8.50
N ARG A 225 18.20 -27.28 7.20
CA ARG A 225 18.34 -26.16 6.26
C ARG A 225 17.25 -25.11 6.53
N TRP A 226 16.01 -25.55 6.72
CA TRP A 226 14.93 -24.66 7.07
C TRP A 226 15.14 -23.98 8.44
N GLN A 227 15.70 -24.70 9.40
CA GLN A 227 16.02 -24.12 10.71
C GLN A 227 17.07 -23.00 10.58
N LYS A 228 18.13 -23.18 9.76
CA LYS A 228 19.12 -22.13 9.48
C LYS A 228 18.46 -20.92 8.85
N TYR A 229 17.54 -21.12 7.90
CA TYR A 229 16.78 -20.03 7.31
C TYR A 229 15.89 -19.30 8.32
N SER A 230 15.20 -20.04 9.17
CA SER A 230 14.37 -19.46 10.26
C SER A 230 15.23 -18.65 11.24
N ASP A 231 16.41 -19.15 11.61
CA ASP A 231 17.35 -18.43 12.50
C ASP A 231 17.94 -17.20 11.80
N PHE A 232 18.27 -17.28 10.51
CA PHE A 232 18.69 -16.14 9.69
C PHE A 232 17.62 -15.03 9.68
N THR A 233 16.38 -15.38 9.42
CA THR A 233 15.24 -14.46 9.43
C THR A 233 15.01 -13.84 10.81
N TYR A 234 15.05 -14.66 11.86
CA TYR A 234 14.94 -14.22 13.24
C TYR A 234 16.02 -13.19 13.59
N ASN A 235 17.29 -13.48 13.26
CA ASN A 235 18.40 -12.61 13.58
C ASN A 235 18.32 -11.27 12.84
N GLN A 236 17.95 -11.26 11.57
CA GLN A 236 17.74 -10.00 10.81
C GLN A 236 16.63 -9.14 11.40
N ILE A 237 15.51 -9.76 11.78
CA ILE A 237 14.41 -9.03 12.45
C ILE A 237 14.87 -8.52 13.82
N GLN A 238 15.65 -9.30 14.57
CA GLN A 238 16.22 -8.85 15.84
C GLN A 238 17.11 -7.62 15.67
N GLU A 239 17.98 -7.60 14.65
CA GLU A 239 18.81 -6.43 14.34
C GLU A 239 17.94 -5.19 14.07
N LEU A 240 16.90 -5.32 13.25
CA LEU A 240 15.97 -4.23 12.95
C LEU A 240 15.24 -3.72 14.20
N MET A 241 14.80 -4.61 15.09
CA MET A 241 14.06 -4.22 16.29
C MET A 241 14.93 -3.65 17.40
N SER A 242 16.22 -4.01 17.46
CA SER A 242 17.12 -3.63 18.55
C SER A 242 18.07 -2.46 18.23
N GLN A 243 18.35 -2.17 16.93
CA GLN A 243 19.44 -1.24 16.55
C GLN A 243 18.96 0.02 15.82
N TYR A 244 17.68 0.09 15.47
CA TYR A 244 17.12 1.16 14.63
C TYR A 244 16.24 2.17 15.38
N GLY A 245 16.33 2.18 16.71
CA GLY A 245 15.52 3.03 17.60
C GLY A 245 14.06 2.54 17.66
N LYS A 246 13.11 3.47 17.82
CA LYS A 246 11.70 3.09 17.86
C LYS A 246 11.25 2.59 16.49
N VAL A 247 10.68 1.39 16.47
CA VAL A 247 9.96 0.82 15.32
C VAL A 247 8.53 0.55 15.78
N ASP A 248 7.56 1.12 15.07
CA ASP A 248 6.15 1.03 15.46
C ASP A 248 5.43 -0.11 14.76
N ILE A 249 5.89 -0.50 13.57
CA ILE A 249 5.24 -1.51 12.72
C ILE A 249 6.30 -2.44 12.14
N LEU A 250 6.12 -3.73 12.32
CA LEU A 250 6.84 -4.78 11.57
C LEU A 250 5.89 -5.34 10.52
N TRP A 251 6.12 -4.97 9.27
CA TRP A 251 5.30 -5.31 8.13
C TRP A 251 5.93 -6.46 7.35
N LEU A 252 5.43 -7.68 7.57
CA LEU A 252 5.98 -8.91 7.01
C LEU A 252 5.27 -9.29 5.72
N ASP A 253 5.99 -9.32 4.62
CA ASP A 253 5.46 -9.75 3.33
C ASP A 253 5.85 -11.19 2.98
N GLY A 254 5.19 -11.76 1.96
CA GLY A 254 5.37 -13.14 1.55
C GLY A 254 4.45 -14.10 2.31
N GLY A 255 3.14 -13.90 2.19
CA GLY A 255 2.12 -14.70 2.89
C GLY A 255 2.12 -16.19 2.61
N TRP A 256 2.86 -16.64 1.58
CA TRP A 256 3.06 -18.08 1.32
C TRP A 256 4.05 -18.73 2.29
N VAL A 257 4.90 -17.95 2.98
CA VAL A 257 5.72 -18.42 4.12
C VAL A 257 4.79 -18.48 5.33
N ASP A 258 4.12 -19.62 5.47
CA ASP A 258 3.03 -19.90 6.41
C ASP A 258 3.15 -21.36 6.87
N PRO A 259 2.97 -21.64 8.17
CA PRO A 259 2.91 -23.02 8.70
C PRO A 259 1.96 -23.95 7.93
N LYS A 260 0.83 -23.42 7.40
CA LYS A 260 -0.12 -24.19 6.57
C LYS A 260 0.52 -24.72 5.28
N ASN A 261 1.53 -24.02 4.77
CA ASN A 261 2.30 -24.43 3.61
C ASN A 261 3.56 -25.23 3.99
N GLY A 262 3.72 -25.53 5.29
CA GLY A 262 4.90 -26.20 5.82
C GLY A 262 6.13 -25.28 5.93
N GLN A 263 5.97 -23.97 5.73
CA GLN A 263 7.02 -22.96 5.79
C GLN A 263 6.90 -22.17 7.11
N ASP A 264 7.14 -22.84 8.25
CA ASP A 264 7.05 -22.22 9.57
C ASP A 264 8.38 -21.61 9.99
N ILE A 265 8.41 -20.29 10.14
CA ILE A 265 9.55 -19.51 10.68
C ILE A 265 9.41 -19.22 12.17
N ASN A 266 8.45 -19.84 12.85
CA ASN A 266 8.15 -19.66 14.27
C ASN A 266 7.76 -18.21 14.62
N MET A 267 6.65 -17.73 14.07
CA MET A 267 6.14 -16.36 14.33
C MET A 267 5.97 -16.06 15.82
N PRO A 268 5.52 -16.97 16.71
CA PRO A 268 5.48 -16.71 18.14
C PRO A 268 6.85 -16.33 18.74
N LYS A 269 7.92 -17.01 18.33
CA LYS A 269 9.30 -16.72 18.78
C LYS A 269 9.77 -15.37 18.25
N ILE A 270 9.51 -15.07 16.97
CA ILE A 270 9.85 -13.78 16.34
C ILE A 270 9.10 -12.63 17.01
N ALA A 271 7.77 -12.77 17.18
CA ALA A 271 6.94 -11.74 17.79
C ALA A 271 7.32 -11.48 19.25
N GLY A 272 7.58 -12.54 20.04
CA GLY A 272 8.05 -12.42 21.43
C GLY A 272 9.37 -11.67 21.53
N MET A 273 10.34 -12.01 20.69
CA MET A 273 11.62 -11.31 20.59
C MET A 273 11.43 -9.85 20.17
N ALA A 274 10.70 -9.60 19.09
CA ALA A 274 10.48 -8.26 18.58
C ALA A 274 9.80 -7.34 19.61
N ARG A 275 8.76 -7.83 20.30
CA ARG A 275 8.06 -7.10 21.37
C ARG A 275 8.88 -6.95 22.66
N SER A 276 9.93 -7.75 22.88
CA SER A 276 10.87 -7.52 23.98
C SER A 276 11.71 -6.24 23.78
N TYR A 277 11.98 -5.84 22.54
CA TYR A 277 12.64 -4.57 22.20
C TYR A 277 11.64 -3.42 21.96
N GLN A 278 10.46 -3.73 21.40
CA GLN A 278 9.43 -2.78 21.00
C GLN A 278 8.09 -3.22 21.60
N PRO A 279 7.78 -2.93 22.88
CA PRO A 279 6.65 -3.52 23.60
C PRO A 279 5.27 -3.30 22.97
N ASP A 280 5.08 -2.18 22.26
CA ASP A 280 3.82 -1.81 21.60
C ASP A 280 3.84 -2.04 20.07
N LEU A 281 4.75 -2.90 19.57
CA LEU A 281 4.93 -3.17 18.15
C LEU A 281 3.68 -3.77 17.52
N LEU A 282 3.16 -3.12 16.48
CA LEU A 282 2.19 -3.73 15.58
C LEU A 282 2.92 -4.69 14.63
N ILE A 283 2.44 -5.91 14.54
CA ILE A 283 2.96 -6.93 13.63
C ILE A 283 1.90 -7.18 12.57
N VAL A 284 2.32 -7.14 11.31
CA VAL A 284 1.47 -7.39 10.15
C VAL A 284 2.05 -8.59 9.41
N ASP A 285 1.69 -9.79 9.85
CA ASP A 285 2.00 -11.04 9.15
C ASP A 285 1.03 -11.19 7.98
N ARG A 286 1.32 -10.46 6.92
CA ARG A 286 0.44 -10.19 5.80
C ARG A 286 -0.13 -11.46 5.19
N THR A 287 -1.46 -11.54 5.10
CA THR A 287 -2.24 -12.68 4.56
C THR A 287 -2.10 -14.00 5.34
N VAL A 288 -1.43 -13.99 6.49
CA VAL A 288 -1.40 -15.12 7.42
C VAL A 288 -2.34 -14.80 8.58
N THR A 289 -3.61 -15.16 8.40
CA THR A 289 -4.67 -14.85 9.39
C THR A 289 -4.32 -15.40 10.77
N GLY A 290 -4.29 -14.53 11.77
CA GLY A 290 -4.01 -14.89 13.15
C GLY A 290 -3.62 -13.72 14.03
N LYS A 291 -3.17 -14.03 15.24
CA LYS A 291 -2.76 -13.07 16.27
C LYS A 291 -1.73 -12.05 15.80
N TYR A 292 -0.91 -12.40 14.83
CA TYR A 292 0.17 -11.56 14.32
C TYR A 292 -0.18 -10.80 13.04
N GLU A 293 -1.42 -10.89 12.54
CA GLU A 293 -1.97 -10.02 11.53
C GLU A 293 -2.81 -8.93 12.23
N ASN A 294 -2.16 -7.97 12.92
CA ASN A 294 -2.86 -6.95 13.71
C ASN A 294 -3.80 -6.07 12.88
N TYR A 295 -3.54 -5.92 11.58
CA TYR A 295 -4.46 -5.37 10.61
C TYR A 295 -4.26 -6.02 9.24
N ARG A 296 -5.30 -6.06 8.42
CA ARG A 296 -5.25 -6.65 7.08
C ARG A 296 -4.83 -5.63 6.03
N THR A 297 -4.27 -6.12 4.93
CA THR A 297 -3.65 -5.28 3.92
C THR A 297 -4.16 -5.60 2.51
N PRO A 298 -5.41 -5.22 2.14
CA PRO A 298 -5.83 -5.24 0.75
C PRO A 298 -4.82 -4.52 -0.13
N GLU A 299 -4.51 -5.09 -1.30
CA GLU A 299 -3.51 -4.55 -2.19
C GLU A 299 -4.14 -4.04 -3.47
N GLN A 300 -3.84 -2.78 -3.85
CA GLN A 300 -4.33 -2.11 -5.06
C GLN A 300 -5.87 -2.08 -5.19
N GLU A 301 -6.59 -2.33 -4.11
CA GLU A 301 -8.04 -2.32 -4.09
C GLU A 301 -8.60 -1.59 -2.86
N ILE A 302 -9.79 -1.04 -2.99
CA ILE A 302 -10.54 -0.46 -1.88
C ILE A 302 -11.76 -1.35 -1.64
N PRO A 303 -11.94 -1.91 -0.43
CA PRO A 303 -13.09 -2.75 -0.11
C PRO A 303 -14.42 -2.07 -0.47
N GLY A 304 -15.33 -2.83 -1.06
CA GLY A 304 -16.64 -2.31 -1.51
C GLY A 304 -17.59 -1.95 -0.38
N LYS A 305 -17.28 -2.31 0.88
CA LYS A 305 -18.10 -2.11 2.08
C LYS A 305 -17.25 -1.85 3.32
N LEU A 306 -17.89 -1.45 4.41
CA LEU A 306 -17.26 -1.40 5.73
C LEU A 306 -16.79 -2.81 6.13
N LEU A 307 -15.59 -2.86 6.74
CA LEU A 307 -15.04 -4.10 7.28
C LEU A 307 -15.09 -4.03 8.81
N ASP A 308 -15.25 -5.20 9.42
CA ASP A 308 -15.35 -5.39 10.87
C ASP A 308 -13.99 -5.61 11.57
N TYR A 309 -12.90 -5.43 10.82
CA TYR A 309 -11.53 -5.54 11.31
C TYR A 309 -10.67 -4.35 10.85
N PRO A 310 -9.58 -4.04 11.56
CA PRO A 310 -8.63 -3.01 11.14
C PRO A 310 -7.98 -3.35 9.79
N TRP A 311 -7.84 -2.37 8.91
CA TRP A 311 -7.28 -2.59 7.60
C TRP A 311 -6.56 -1.36 7.04
N GLU A 312 -5.61 -1.64 6.19
CA GLU A 312 -4.82 -0.67 5.44
C GLU A 312 -4.77 -1.10 3.99
N THR A 313 -5.13 -0.25 3.05
CA THR A 313 -4.86 -0.59 1.66
C THR A 313 -3.55 0.03 1.20
N CYS A 314 -2.67 -0.79 0.64
CA CYS A 314 -1.43 -0.33 0.01
C CYS A 314 -1.65 -0.19 -1.49
N MET A 315 -1.33 1.00 -2.01
CA MET A 315 -1.48 1.32 -3.44
C MET A 315 -0.29 2.11 -3.95
N THR A 316 0.04 1.93 -5.21
CA THR A 316 1.10 2.69 -5.87
C THR A 316 0.65 4.11 -6.23
N MET A 317 1.54 5.09 -6.11
CA MET A 317 1.32 6.43 -6.67
C MET A 317 1.44 6.43 -8.19
N ALA A 318 2.37 5.64 -8.73
CA ALA A 318 2.52 5.35 -10.15
C ALA A 318 1.87 4.02 -10.53
N THR A 319 2.24 3.40 -11.64
CA THR A 319 1.74 2.05 -12.02
C THR A 319 2.55 0.94 -11.37
N SER A 320 3.81 1.18 -11.01
CA SER A 320 4.73 0.20 -10.44
C SER A 320 5.01 0.45 -8.96
N TRP A 321 5.37 -0.59 -8.20
CA TRP A 321 5.80 -0.45 -6.81
C TRP A 321 7.18 0.17 -6.71
N SER A 322 8.15 -0.34 -7.47
CA SER A 322 9.49 0.21 -7.58
C SER A 322 9.58 1.31 -8.65
N TYR A 323 10.72 1.97 -8.70
CA TYR A 323 11.03 2.96 -9.73
C TYR A 323 11.11 2.32 -11.13
N VAL A 324 10.32 2.86 -12.06
CA VAL A 324 10.40 2.57 -13.49
C VAL A 324 10.55 3.88 -14.25
N PRO A 325 11.56 4.02 -15.15
CA PRO A 325 11.71 5.22 -15.96
C PRO A 325 10.48 5.50 -16.81
N GLY A 326 9.93 6.71 -16.72
CA GLY A 326 8.76 7.11 -17.51
C GLY A 326 7.43 6.52 -17.02
N ASP A 327 7.37 6.02 -15.80
CA ASP A 327 6.14 5.48 -15.20
C ASP A 327 5.00 6.52 -15.16
N ILE A 328 3.77 6.04 -15.20
CA ILE A 328 2.56 6.87 -15.22
C ILE A 328 2.06 7.07 -13.80
N TYR A 329 2.10 8.31 -13.33
CA TYR A 329 1.62 8.71 -12.01
C TYR A 329 0.12 9.01 -12.02
N LYS A 330 -0.60 8.47 -11.05
CA LYS A 330 -2.01 8.80 -10.81
C LYS A 330 -2.16 10.32 -10.58
N PRO A 331 -3.22 10.96 -11.06
CA PRO A 331 -3.49 12.36 -10.76
C PRO A 331 -3.85 12.54 -9.27
N ALA A 332 -3.58 13.73 -8.71
CA ALA A 332 -3.86 14.04 -7.30
C ALA A 332 -5.34 13.86 -6.95
N ASN A 333 -6.25 14.20 -7.89
CA ASN A 333 -7.69 13.95 -7.74
C ASN A 333 -7.98 12.48 -7.39
N GLN A 334 -7.42 11.52 -8.14
CA GLN A 334 -7.63 10.09 -7.89
C GLN A 334 -7.04 9.67 -6.53
N ILE A 335 -5.86 10.18 -6.16
CA ILE A 335 -5.20 9.82 -4.89
C ILE A 335 -6.01 10.34 -3.70
N ILE A 336 -6.50 11.58 -3.77
CA ILE A 336 -7.34 12.19 -2.74
C ILE A 336 -8.69 11.46 -2.64
N HIS A 337 -9.32 11.10 -3.76
CA HIS A 337 -10.55 10.32 -3.76
C HIS A 337 -10.37 8.94 -3.13
N ASN A 338 -9.25 8.27 -3.43
CA ASN A 338 -8.91 7.00 -2.78
C ASN A 338 -8.74 7.18 -1.27
N LEU A 339 -8.02 8.22 -0.82
CA LEU A 339 -7.85 8.51 0.61
C LEU A 339 -9.21 8.71 1.29
N VAL A 340 -10.08 9.52 0.71
CA VAL A 340 -11.42 9.78 1.26
C VAL A 340 -12.26 8.50 1.29
N ASP A 341 -12.29 7.73 0.20
CA ASP A 341 -13.09 6.49 0.11
C ASP A 341 -12.60 5.41 1.09
N ILE A 342 -11.28 5.32 1.31
CA ILE A 342 -10.67 4.43 2.30
C ILE A 342 -11.06 4.85 3.72
N VAL A 343 -10.90 6.14 4.03
CA VAL A 343 -11.12 6.67 5.37
C VAL A 343 -12.59 6.60 5.78
N CYS A 344 -13.53 6.93 4.89
CA CYS A 344 -14.96 6.83 5.18
C CYS A 344 -15.43 5.38 5.38
N LYS A 345 -14.63 4.39 4.95
CA LYS A 345 -14.84 2.95 5.21
C LYS A 345 -14.00 2.42 6.38
N GLY A 346 -13.31 3.28 7.12
CA GLY A 346 -12.58 2.94 8.34
C GLY A 346 -11.17 2.40 8.14
N GLY A 347 -10.63 2.47 6.92
CA GLY A 347 -9.27 2.05 6.61
C GLY A 347 -8.23 3.14 6.77
N ASN A 348 -6.96 2.73 6.66
CA ASN A 348 -5.81 3.59 6.45
C ASN A 348 -5.31 3.44 5.01
N TYR A 349 -4.78 4.52 4.45
CA TYR A 349 -4.20 4.53 3.10
C TYR A 349 -2.67 4.54 3.19
N LEU A 350 -2.03 3.54 2.63
CA LEU A 350 -0.58 3.42 2.51
C LEU A 350 -0.18 3.65 1.05
N LEU A 351 0.28 4.87 0.72
CA LEU A 351 0.63 5.28 -0.64
C LEU A 351 2.10 5.02 -0.91
N ASN A 352 2.40 4.25 -1.96
CA ASN A 352 3.76 3.86 -2.29
C ASN A 352 4.43 4.78 -3.30
N ILE A 353 5.69 5.11 -3.06
CA ILE A 353 6.60 5.80 -3.97
C ILE A 353 7.89 4.99 -4.09
N GLY A 354 8.30 4.65 -5.33
CA GLY A 354 9.57 4.00 -5.62
C GLY A 354 10.68 5.01 -5.89
N PRO A 355 11.73 5.12 -5.04
CA PRO A 355 12.89 5.95 -5.34
C PRO A 355 13.72 5.43 -6.51
N SER A 356 14.34 6.33 -7.26
CA SER A 356 15.28 6.03 -8.34
C SER A 356 16.56 5.38 -7.81
N PRO A 357 17.39 4.78 -8.67
CA PRO A 357 18.65 4.21 -8.26
C PRO A 357 19.65 5.23 -7.68
N GLU A 358 19.48 6.51 -8.02
CA GLU A 358 20.27 7.61 -7.46
C GLU A 358 19.80 8.04 -6.07
N GLY A 359 18.67 7.53 -5.58
CA GLY A 359 18.10 7.89 -4.27
C GLY A 359 17.24 9.16 -4.32
N GLU A 360 16.48 9.36 -5.40
CA GLU A 360 15.62 10.53 -5.57
C GLU A 360 14.21 10.10 -6.00
N TRP A 361 13.18 10.78 -5.55
CA TRP A 361 11.85 10.64 -6.12
C TRP A 361 11.70 11.45 -7.41
N ALA A 362 10.87 10.97 -8.31
CA ALA A 362 10.55 11.74 -9.51
C ALA A 362 9.86 13.07 -9.16
N ASP A 363 10.13 14.13 -9.94
CA ASP A 363 9.52 15.45 -9.73
C ASP A 363 7.98 15.38 -9.71
N THR A 364 7.40 14.46 -10.50
CA THR A 364 5.95 14.22 -10.50
C THR A 364 5.46 13.72 -9.15
N ALA A 365 6.24 12.89 -8.42
CA ALA A 365 5.85 12.45 -7.08
C ALA A 365 5.80 13.64 -6.10
N TYR A 366 6.82 14.51 -6.11
CA TYR A 366 6.81 15.74 -5.30
C TYR A 366 5.63 16.66 -5.65
N ALA A 367 5.32 16.83 -6.94
CA ALA A 367 4.18 17.62 -7.38
C ALA A 367 2.84 17.05 -6.83
N ARG A 368 2.67 15.71 -6.88
CA ARG A 368 1.49 15.06 -6.30
C ARG A 368 1.41 15.21 -4.79
N LEU A 369 2.53 15.03 -4.08
CA LEU A 369 2.58 15.23 -2.62
C LEU A 369 2.22 16.68 -2.26
N LYS A 370 2.66 17.65 -3.05
CA LYS A 370 2.28 19.05 -2.85
C LYS A 370 0.77 19.27 -3.02
N GLU A 371 0.18 18.79 -4.10
CA GLU A 371 -1.26 18.93 -4.36
C GLU A 371 -2.10 18.25 -3.25
N ILE A 372 -1.67 17.07 -2.79
CA ILE A 372 -2.32 16.37 -1.66
C ILE A 372 -2.18 17.19 -0.39
N GLY A 373 -0.99 17.73 -0.12
CA GLY A 373 -0.73 18.55 1.06
C GLY A 373 -1.56 19.82 1.10
N ASP A 374 -1.66 20.53 -0.03
CA ASP A 374 -2.52 21.71 -0.15
C ASP A 374 -3.99 21.39 0.20
N TRP A 375 -4.48 20.23 -0.21
CA TRP A 375 -5.82 19.73 0.13
C TRP A 375 -5.94 19.34 1.61
N MET A 376 -4.95 18.62 2.14
CA MET A 376 -4.94 18.13 3.53
C MET A 376 -4.87 19.24 4.56
N GLN A 377 -4.23 20.37 4.25
CA GLN A 377 -4.19 21.54 5.14
C GLN A 377 -5.58 22.12 5.42
N ILE A 378 -6.51 21.96 4.49
CA ILE A 378 -7.88 22.44 4.62
C ILE A 378 -8.79 21.36 5.19
N ASN A 379 -8.62 20.11 4.74
CA ASN A 379 -9.58 19.04 4.97
C ASN A 379 -9.11 18.00 6.01
N GLY A 380 -7.95 18.19 6.63
CA GLY A 380 -7.34 17.22 7.54
C GLY A 380 -8.22 16.81 8.73
N ASP A 381 -9.05 17.72 9.24
CA ASP A 381 -9.98 17.45 10.34
C ASP A 381 -11.02 16.37 9.99
N ALA A 382 -11.42 16.30 8.72
CA ALA A 382 -12.34 15.27 8.24
C ALA A 382 -11.66 13.89 8.05
N ILE A 383 -10.32 13.87 8.07
CA ILE A 383 -9.51 12.68 7.81
C ILE A 383 -8.96 12.07 9.09
N TYR A 384 -8.13 12.85 9.84
CA TYR A 384 -7.47 12.32 11.03
C TYR A 384 -8.43 12.11 12.19
N TYR A 385 -8.16 11.07 13.01
CA TYR A 385 -8.97 10.70 14.17
C TYR A 385 -10.43 10.38 13.84
N SER A 386 -10.82 10.43 12.57
CA SER A 386 -12.20 10.21 12.13
C SER A 386 -12.58 8.72 12.16
N ARG A 387 -13.89 8.48 12.17
CA ARG A 387 -14.49 7.14 12.07
C ARG A 387 -15.56 7.14 10.96
N PRO A 388 -15.89 5.99 10.38
CA PRO A 388 -17.00 5.88 9.45
C PRO A 388 -18.29 6.40 10.08
N PHE A 389 -19.07 7.16 9.31
CA PHE A 389 -20.39 7.63 9.70
C PHE A 389 -21.43 7.14 8.70
N SER A 390 -22.52 6.55 9.17
CA SER A 390 -23.58 6.02 8.28
C SER A 390 -24.33 7.18 7.58
N PRO A 391 -24.57 7.07 6.27
CA PRO A 391 -24.44 5.91 5.37
C PRO A 391 -23.04 5.71 4.76
N TYR A 392 -21.96 6.27 5.27
CA TYR A 392 -20.58 6.37 4.84
C TYR A 392 -20.37 6.90 3.41
N LYS A 393 -21.32 6.71 2.51
CA LYS A 393 -21.32 7.25 1.14
C LYS A 393 -22.73 7.42 0.59
N SER A 394 -23.00 8.56 -0.04
CA SER A 394 -24.24 8.88 -0.77
C SER A 394 -23.86 9.61 -2.06
N GLY A 395 -23.96 8.92 -3.20
CA GLY A 395 -23.50 9.47 -4.48
C GLY A 395 -22.02 9.86 -4.45
N LYS A 396 -21.74 11.15 -4.67
CA LYS A 396 -20.37 11.73 -4.60
C LYS A 396 -19.97 12.15 -3.18
N VAL A 397 -20.82 12.04 -2.18
CA VAL A 397 -20.57 12.49 -0.81
C VAL A 397 -20.14 11.32 0.05
N CYS A 398 -18.97 11.42 0.66
CA CYS A 398 -18.44 10.49 1.68
C CYS A 398 -18.62 11.11 3.07
N PHE A 399 -18.83 10.26 4.09
CA PHE A 399 -19.13 10.69 5.45
C PHE A 399 -18.09 10.20 6.44
N THR A 400 -17.63 11.09 7.30
CA THR A 400 -16.82 10.75 8.47
C THR A 400 -17.35 11.47 9.70
N ALA A 401 -17.08 10.91 10.88
CA ALA A 401 -17.33 11.58 12.16
C ALA A 401 -15.98 11.85 12.85
N GLY A 402 -15.79 13.08 13.27
CA GLY A 402 -14.64 13.49 14.07
C GLY A 402 -14.74 13.06 15.54
N PRO A 403 -13.67 13.21 16.33
CA PRO A 403 -13.62 12.80 17.74
C PRO A 403 -14.59 13.59 18.62
N ASP A 404 -14.91 14.83 18.26
CA ASP A 404 -15.79 15.72 19.00
C ASP A 404 -17.28 15.56 18.64
N GLY A 405 -17.58 14.61 17.72
CA GLY A 405 -18.93 14.35 17.23
C GLY A 405 -19.33 15.15 15.99
N ASP A 406 -18.45 16.00 15.49
CA ASP A 406 -18.65 16.70 14.22
C ASP A 406 -18.82 15.69 13.07
N ILE A 407 -19.74 15.98 12.14
CA ILE A 407 -19.94 15.15 10.96
C ILE A 407 -19.38 15.89 9.75
N PHE A 408 -18.57 15.19 8.97
CA PHE A 408 -17.98 15.73 7.76
C PHE A 408 -18.57 15.05 6.53
N LEU A 409 -18.97 15.87 5.56
CA LEU A 409 -19.52 15.50 4.28
C LEU A 409 -18.53 15.89 3.20
N ILE A 410 -17.80 14.94 2.65
CA ILE A 410 -16.74 15.18 1.69
C ILE A 410 -17.25 14.91 0.28
N PHE A 411 -17.53 15.98 -0.47
CA PHE A 411 -18.00 15.89 -1.86
C PHE A 411 -16.81 15.68 -2.79
N LEU A 412 -16.80 14.59 -3.54
CA LEU A 412 -15.76 14.22 -4.49
C LEU A 412 -16.02 14.86 -5.85
N ALA A 413 -15.20 15.83 -6.23
CA ALA A 413 -15.29 16.53 -7.50
C ALA A 413 -14.81 15.66 -8.66
N ASP A 414 -15.51 15.67 -9.81
CA ASP A 414 -15.03 14.99 -11.00
C ASP A 414 -13.69 15.56 -11.51
N ALA A 415 -12.97 14.77 -12.29
CA ALA A 415 -11.75 15.27 -12.92
C ALA A 415 -12.06 16.48 -13.82
N GLY A 416 -11.42 17.61 -13.53
CA GLY A 416 -11.68 18.87 -14.23
C GLY A 416 -12.88 19.67 -13.69
N GLU A 417 -13.56 19.22 -12.64
CA GLU A 417 -14.57 19.97 -11.94
C GLU A 417 -13.90 20.94 -10.94
N PHE A 418 -13.86 22.23 -11.30
CA PHE A 418 -13.20 23.27 -10.52
C PHE A 418 -14.19 24.20 -9.79
N ARG A 419 -15.48 23.87 -9.82
CA ARG A 419 -16.54 24.67 -9.19
C ARG A 419 -17.38 23.77 -8.30
N ILE A 420 -17.72 24.26 -7.12
CA ILE A 420 -18.67 23.58 -6.25
C ILE A 420 -20.07 23.67 -6.89
N PRO A 421 -20.84 22.58 -6.98
CA PRO A 421 -22.24 22.65 -7.44
C PRO A 421 -23.06 23.63 -6.61
N ALA A 422 -24.00 24.29 -7.24
CA ALA A 422 -24.91 25.23 -6.54
C ALA A 422 -25.74 24.54 -5.45
N ILE A 423 -25.96 23.25 -5.62
CA ILE A 423 -26.76 22.39 -4.74
C ILE A 423 -25.97 21.10 -4.48
N ILE A 424 -25.82 20.76 -3.21
CA ILE A 424 -25.29 19.47 -2.78
C ILE A 424 -26.46 18.68 -2.19
N GLU A 425 -26.84 17.60 -2.85
CA GLU A 425 -27.88 16.70 -2.37
C GLU A 425 -27.26 15.57 -1.56
N VAL A 426 -27.78 15.32 -0.37
CA VAL A 426 -27.34 14.28 0.56
C VAL A 426 -28.53 13.41 0.91
N ASN A 427 -28.44 12.11 0.63
CA ASN A 427 -29.50 11.14 0.90
C ASN A 427 -29.08 10.18 2.02
N GLY A 428 -30.06 9.65 2.75
CA GLY A 428 -29.85 8.65 3.80
C GLY A 428 -29.35 9.22 5.14
N PHE A 429 -29.24 10.54 5.26
CA PHE A 429 -28.92 11.25 6.49
C PHE A 429 -29.57 12.63 6.46
N GLN A 430 -30.00 13.12 7.62
CA GLN A 430 -30.55 14.46 7.78
C GLN A 430 -29.99 15.08 9.09
N PRO A 431 -29.43 16.31 9.04
CA PRO A 431 -29.04 17.03 10.22
C PRO A 431 -30.24 17.34 11.12
N ARG A 432 -29.98 17.57 12.41
CA ARG A 432 -31.01 18.11 13.31
C ARG A 432 -31.43 19.50 12.85
N GLU A 433 -32.65 19.87 13.19
CA GLU A 433 -33.14 21.23 12.94
C GLU A 433 -32.29 22.24 13.74
N GLY A 434 -31.78 23.27 13.06
CA GLY A 434 -30.89 24.25 13.66
C GLY A 434 -29.39 23.91 13.58
N SER A 435 -29.01 22.73 13.04
CA SER A 435 -27.59 22.42 12.85
C SER A 435 -26.91 23.42 11.92
N GLU A 436 -25.74 23.88 12.33
CA GLU A 436 -24.87 24.75 11.55
C GLU A 436 -24.04 23.92 10.56
N ILE A 437 -24.05 24.34 9.29
CA ILE A 437 -23.22 23.73 8.24
C ILE A 437 -22.25 24.77 7.72
N THR A 438 -20.95 24.43 7.71
CA THR A 438 -19.88 25.28 7.18
C THR A 438 -19.10 24.56 6.10
N LEU A 439 -18.38 25.30 5.25
CA LEU A 439 -17.43 24.74 4.28
C LEU A 439 -16.01 24.89 4.86
N LEU A 440 -15.24 23.79 4.97
CA LEU A 440 -13.87 23.88 5.47
C LEU A 440 -13.01 24.78 4.57
N GLY A 441 -12.21 25.64 5.21
CA GLY A 441 -11.39 26.64 4.52
C GLY A 441 -12.11 27.98 4.28
N GLU A 442 -13.39 28.07 4.63
CA GLU A 442 -14.20 29.28 4.50
C GLU A 442 -14.90 29.65 5.80
N ASN A 443 -15.24 30.92 5.93
CA ASN A 443 -16.00 31.43 7.07
C ASN A 443 -17.48 31.57 6.69
N GLY A 444 -18.35 31.29 7.65
CA GLY A 444 -19.79 31.51 7.54
C GLY A 444 -20.60 30.23 7.32
N GLU A 445 -21.84 30.32 7.73
CA GLU A 445 -22.81 29.23 7.64
C GLU A 445 -23.42 29.13 6.25
N LEU A 446 -23.67 27.89 5.83
CA LEU A 446 -24.39 27.59 4.61
C LEU A 446 -25.86 27.30 4.91
N LYS A 447 -26.74 27.79 4.04
CA LYS A 447 -28.16 27.46 4.11
C LYS A 447 -28.38 26.01 3.70
N TRP A 448 -29.26 25.35 4.43
CA TRP A 448 -29.69 24.02 4.09
C TRP A 448 -31.19 23.84 4.33
N LYS A 449 -31.78 22.86 3.67
CA LYS A 449 -33.21 22.53 3.82
C LYS A 449 -33.43 21.03 3.71
N LYS A 450 -34.51 20.55 4.32
CA LYS A 450 -34.91 19.14 4.19
C LYS A 450 -35.14 18.79 2.72
N GLY A 451 -34.60 17.67 2.31
CA GLY A 451 -34.75 17.07 0.99
C GLY A 451 -35.90 16.06 0.97
N GLN A 452 -35.97 15.30 -0.11
CA GLN A 452 -36.89 14.16 -0.23
C GLN A 452 -36.25 12.93 0.48
N ASP A 453 -37.08 11.94 0.80
CA ASP A 453 -36.67 10.62 1.31
C ASP A 453 -35.73 10.63 2.52
N GLY A 454 -35.89 11.59 3.46
CA GLY A 454 -35.06 11.69 4.67
C GLY A 454 -33.67 12.21 4.42
N GLY A 455 -33.42 12.85 3.29
CA GLY A 455 -32.18 13.56 2.96
C GLY A 455 -32.30 15.06 3.20
N PHE A 456 -31.26 15.81 2.77
CA PHE A 456 -31.21 17.26 2.82
C PHE A 456 -30.42 17.86 1.67
N ILE A 457 -30.52 19.15 1.51
CA ILE A 457 -29.91 19.92 0.43
C ILE A 457 -29.13 21.07 1.05
N ILE A 458 -27.85 21.21 0.69
CA ILE A 458 -27.02 22.37 1.02
C ILE A 458 -27.02 23.33 -0.17
N GLU A 459 -27.31 24.60 0.07
CA GLU A 459 -27.29 25.67 -0.93
C GLU A 459 -25.93 26.38 -0.85
N VAL A 460 -25.15 26.28 -1.94
CA VAL A 460 -23.81 26.86 -2.00
C VAL A 460 -23.87 28.26 -2.63
N PRO A 461 -23.41 29.33 -1.94
CA PRO A 461 -23.36 30.68 -2.49
C PRO A 461 -22.55 30.78 -3.78
N VAL A 462 -22.97 31.63 -4.71
CA VAL A 462 -22.34 31.80 -6.03
C VAL A 462 -20.84 32.10 -5.95
N GLU A 463 -20.44 32.85 -4.91
CA GLU A 463 -19.04 33.19 -4.70
C GLU A 463 -18.20 31.95 -4.40
N LEU A 464 -18.65 31.09 -3.50
CA LEU A 464 -17.99 29.83 -3.16
C LEU A 464 -18.01 28.82 -4.31
N GLN A 465 -19.06 28.83 -5.15
CA GLN A 465 -19.10 28.00 -6.36
C GLN A 465 -17.95 28.34 -7.31
N LYS A 466 -17.64 29.64 -7.46
CA LYS A 466 -16.62 30.13 -8.40
C LYS A 466 -15.21 30.08 -7.83
N ASN A 467 -15.07 30.31 -6.54
CA ASN A 467 -13.82 30.42 -5.81
C ASN A 467 -13.79 29.40 -4.64
N PRO A 468 -13.73 28.08 -4.91
CA PRO A 468 -13.68 27.08 -3.87
C PRO A 468 -12.35 27.17 -3.10
N PRO A 469 -12.33 26.84 -1.78
CA PRO A 469 -11.13 26.93 -0.95
C PRO A 469 -10.00 25.97 -1.35
N CYS A 470 -10.35 24.87 -2.03
CA CYS A 470 -9.40 23.88 -2.52
C CYS A 470 -9.92 23.20 -3.80
N LYS A 471 -9.11 22.27 -4.33
CA LYS A 471 -9.43 21.45 -5.51
C LYS A 471 -9.75 20.01 -5.10
N HIS A 472 -10.29 19.23 -6.02
CA HIS A 472 -10.44 17.78 -5.96
C HIS A 472 -11.59 17.25 -5.09
N ALA A 473 -11.80 17.80 -3.91
CA ALA A 473 -12.92 17.47 -3.03
C ALA A 473 -13.18 18.62 -2.06
N TRP A 474 -14.43 18.80 -1.64
CA TRP A 474 -14.86 19.88 -0.73
C TRP A 474 -15.58 19.29 0.46
N THR A 475 -15.22 19.75 1.66
CA THR A 475 -15.75 19.21 2.90
C THR A 475 -16.69 20.18 3.58
N PHE A 476 -17.91 19.75 3.77
CA PHE A 476 -18.90 20.44 4.58
C PHE A 476 -18.90 19.83 5.99
N LYS A 477 -18.82 20.69 6.98
CA LYS A 477 -18.83 20.29 8.39
C LYS A 477 -20.19 20.61 8.98
N ILE A 478 -20.80 19.65 9.67
CA ILE A 478 -21.95 19.81 10.53
C ILE A 478 -21.41 19.76 11.96
N ALA A 479 -21.53 20.88 12.68
CA ALA A 479 -21.03 20.96 14.05
C ALA A 479 -21.83 20.04 14.99
N SER A 480 -21.13 19.39 15.93
CA SER A 480 -21.76 18.73 17.09
C SER A 480 -22.33 19.80 18.01
N GLU A 481 -23.43 19.52 18.66
CA GLU A 481 -24.02 20.38 19.70
C GLU A 481 -23.23 20.32 21.01
#